data_a078eab196def1341ecd0fe4fe278008
#
_entry.id   a078eab196def1341ecd0fe4fe278008
#
_cell.length_a   1.000
_cell.length_b   1.000
_cell.length_c   1.000
_cell.angle_alpha   90.00
_cell.angle_beta   90.00
_cell.angle_gamma   90.00
#
_symmetry.space_group_name_H-M   'P 1'
#
loop_
_entity.id
_entity.type
_entity.pdbx_description
1 polymer ?
#
loop_
_entity_poly.entity_id
_entity_poly.type
_entity_poly.pdbx_seq_one_letter_code
_entity_poly.pdbx_strand_id
1 'polypeptide(L)'
;MATSSQPVAQPATKSIVGQLSLLDRFLPLWIFLAMAIGVGLGAIAPGIKGVFNTLSIGTVSLPIAIGLLWMMYPVLAKVRYEELGKIGDAKRQFSVSLFLNWLIGPAVMFALAWIFLANEPGFRTGLIITGLARCIAMVLIWNMLAGGDSEYCAVLVALNSVFQIILYSPLAYFYLMVVPSWLGLEGTTVDITMWDIAKSVLIFLGIPLAAGIITRFYFLRRKGREWYETELMPRLGPTAMIGLLFTIVVMFSMQGDRILAQPLDVLKVAVPLLFYFVLMFFLSFGLAFVSKFGYKMSATQSFTAASNNFELAIAVAVATFGIVSDEAFATVIGPLIEVPVLIGLVYVSLWLSRVAFGRREAMPEVA
;
A
#
# COMPACT_ATOMS: atom_id res chain seq x y z
N MET A 1 49.11 26.42 28.89
CA MET A 1 47.68 26.34 29.11
C MET A 1 47.13 25.39 28.05
N ALA A 2 46.81 24.18 28.42
CA ALA A 2 46.24 23.17 27.53
C ALA A 2 44.71 23.26 27.62
N THR A 3 44.07 23.67 26.56
CA THR A 3 42.60 23.69 26.42
C THR A 3 42.13 22.26 26.20
N SER A 4 41.51 21.67 27.21
CA SER A 4 40.81 20.37 27.09
C SER A 4 39.53 20.56 26.25
N SER A 5 39.58 20.09 25.03
CA SER A 5 38.39 19.92 24.22
C SER A 5 37.51 18.81 24.78
N GLN A 6 36.38 19.16 25.42
CA GLN A 6 35.37 18.20 25.81
C GLN A 6 34.82 17.52 24.54
N PRO A 7 34.61 16.19 24.51
CA PRO A 7 33.95 15.54 23.39
C PRO A 7 32.48 15.98 23.36
N VAL A 8 32.09 16.58 22.23
CA VAL A 8 30.67 16.88 21.93
C VAL A 8 29.93 15.54 21.92
N ALA A 9 29.01 15.38 22.87
CA ALA A 9 28.14 14.22 22.93
C ALA A 9 27.32 14.15 21.64
N GLN A 10 27.57 13.14 20.82
CA GLN A 10 26.74 12.86 19.65
C GLN A 10 25.31 12.59 20.12
N PRO A 11 24.29 13.25 19.56
CA PRO A 11 22.90 12.97 19.90
C PRO A 11 22.60 11.50 19.62
N ALA A 12 22.03 10.81 20.60
CA ALA A 12 21.65 9.41 20.48
C ALA A 12 20.76 9.23 19.25
N THR A 13 21.21 8.48 18.25
CA THR A 13 20.45 8.17 17.05
C THR A 13 19.15 7.48 17.47
N LYS A 14 18.01 8.14 17.27
CA LYS A 14 16.69 7.54 17.54
C LYS A 14 16.61 6.21 16.78
N SER A 15 16.08 5.18 17.42
CA SER A 15 15.83 3.91 16.73
C SER A 15 14.92 4.14 15.51
N ILE A 16 15.05 3.33 14.46
CA ILE A 16 14.23 3.42 13.23
C ILE A 16 12.76 3.51 13.59
N VAL A 17 12.29 2.65 14.48
CA VAL A 17 10.90 2.66 14.98
C VAL A 17 10.56 3.95 15.76
N GLY A 18 11.53 4.60 16.36
CA GLY A 18 11.37 5.88 17.08
C GLY A 18 11.18 7.10 16.16
N GLN A 19 11.43 6.96 14.86
CA GLN A 19 11.21 8.01 13.86
C GLN A 19 9.79 8.01 13.31
N LEU A 20 9.03 6.92 13.52
CA LEU A 20 7.62 6.82 13.14
C LEU A 20 6.72 7.64 14.06
N SER A 21 5.63 8.18 13.53
CA SER A 21 4.54 8.70 14.37
C SER A 21 3.99 7.58 15.28
N LEU A 22 3.42 7.91 16.42
CA LEU A 22 2.80 6.91 17.31
C LEU A 22 1.73 6.09 16.60
N LEU A 23 1.00 6.71 15.69
CA LEU A 23 -0.03 6.05 14.90
C LEU A 23 0.58 5.03 13.94
N ASP A 24 1.58 5.42 13.15
CA ASP A 24 2.23 4.54 12.18
C ASP A 24 3.06 3.43 12.86
N ARG A 25 3.69 3.76 13.99
CA ARG A 25 4.48 2.81 14.78
C ARG A 25 3.67 1.62 15.28
N PHE A 26 2.43 1.87 15.71
CA PHE A 26 1.54 0.86 16.24
C PHE A 26 0.42 0.47 15.26
N LEU A 27 0.59 0.74 13.96
CA LEU A 27 -0.40 0.44 12.94
C LEU A 27 -0.88 -1.03 12.98
N PRO A 28 -0.02 -2.07 13.09
CA PRO A 28 -0.49 -3.44 13.22
C PRO A 28 -1.37 -3.63 14.44
N LEU A 29 -1.01 -3.04 15.59
CA LEU A 29 -1.80 -3.14 16.81
C LEU A 29 -3.17 -2.48 16.65
N TRP A 30 -3.24 -1.31 16.00
CA TRP A 30 -4.51 -0.63 15.72
C TRP A 30 -5.38 -1.45 14.78
N ILE A 31 -4.80 -2.11 13.78
CA ILE A 31 -5.53 -3.00 12.87
C ILE A 31 -6.08 -4.20 13.64
N PHE A 32 -5.27 -4.88 14.46
CA PHE A 32 -5.74 -5.99 15.30
C PHE A 32 -6.85 -5.56 16.26
N LEU A 33 -6.72 -4.39 16.88
CA LEU A 33 -7.73 -3.85 17.76
C LEU A 33 -9.03 -3.55 17.01
N ALA A 34 -8.94 -2.93 15.83
CA ALA A 34 -10.10 -2.67 14.97
C ALA A 34 -10.78 -3.97 14.53
N MET A 35 -10.00 -4.99 14.18
CA MET A 35 -10.52 -6.34 13.87
C MET A 35 -11.26 -6.94 15.07
N ALA A 36 -10.64 -6.92 16.26
CA ALA A 36 -11.25 -7.44 17.48
C ALA A 36 -12.55 -6.70 17.86
N ILE A 37 -12.53 -5.37 17.74
CA ILE A 37 -13.73 -4.53 17.95
C ILE A 37 -14.81 -4.90 16.92
N GLY A 38 -14.44 -5.03 15.65
CA GLY A 38 -15.36 -5.42 14.59
C GLY A 38 -16.04 -6.76 14.86
N VAL A 39 -15.24 -7.79 15.15
CA VAL A 39 -15.74 -9.14 15.49
C VAL A 39 -16.65 -9.08 16.73
N GLY A 40 -16.23 -8.36 17.78
CA GLY A 40 -17.01 -8.18 19.00
C GLY A 40 -18.35 -7.49 18.74
N LEU A 41 -18.36 -6.43 17.93
CA LEU A 41 -19.60 -5.73 17.53
C LEU A 41 -20.54 -6.65 16.73
N GLY A 42 -20.00 -7.44 15.80
CA GLY A 42 -20.77 -8.42 15.03
C GLY A 42 -21.42 -9.50 15.92
N ALA A 43 -20.71 -9.94 16.97
CA ALA A 43 -21.20 -10.94 17.92
C ALA A 43 -22.25 -10.37 18.89
N ILE A 44 -22.04 -9.15 19.41
CA ILE A 44 -22.94 -8.53 20.40
C ILE A 44 -24.21 -7.94 19.74
N ALA A 45 -24.08 -7.42 18.52
CA ALA A 45 -25.14 -6.77 17.78
C ALA A 45 -25.35 -7.38 16.38
N PRO A 46 -25.88 -8.61 16.27
CA PRO A 46 -26.06 -9.30 14.96
C PRO A 46 -26.92 -8.50 13.97
N GLY A 47 -27.81 -7.63 14.48
CA GLY A 47 -28.64 -6.73 13.67
C GLY A 47 -27.85 -5.66 12.89
N ILE A 48 -26.59 -5.42 13.23
CA ILE A 48 -25.73 -4.43 12.55
C ILE A 48 -25.54 -4.78 11.07
N LYS A 49 -25.49 -6.10 10.74
CA LYS A 49 -25.44 -6.60 9.37
C LYS A 49 -26.67 -6.12 8.54
N GLY A 50 -27.84 -6.17 9.15
CA GLY A 50 -29.09 -5.68 8.54
C GLY A 50 -29.06 -4.18 8.26
N VAL A 51 -28.54 -3.38 9.18
CA VAL A 51 -28.41 -1.93 9.02
C VAL A 51 -27.47 -1.59 7.84
N PHE A 52 -26.31 -2.24 7.75
CA PHE A 52 -25.39 -2.01 6.64
C PHE A 52 -25.96 -2.46 5.29
N ASN A 53 -26.72 -3.56 5.27
CA ASN A 53 -27.36 -4.05 4.06
C ASN A 53 -28.50 -3.13 3.57
N THR A 54 -29.28 -2.54 4.48
CA THR A 54 -30.33 -1.57 4.09
C THR A 54 -29.77 -0.26 3.54
N LEU A 55 -28.55 0.10 3.94
CA LEU A 55 -27.84 1.29 3.45
C LEU A 55 -26.93 0.97 2.24
N SER A 56 -27.17 -0.13 1.54
CA SER A 56 -26.33 -0.54 0.42
C SER A 56 -26.88 -0.08 -0.94
N ILE A 57 -25.99 0.36 -1.80
CA ILE A 57 -26.25 0.68 -3.22
C ILE A 57 -25.46 -0.32 -4.05
N GLY A 58 -26.14 -1.27 -4.68
CA GLY A 58 -25.50 -2.40 -5.34
C GLY A 58 -24.77 -3.31 -4.35
N THR A 59 -23.48 -3.55 -4.58
CA THR A 59 -22.62 -4.40 -3.73
C THR A 59 -21.98 -3.65 -2.56
N VAL A 60 -22.07 -2.32 -2.52
CA VAL A 60 -21.35 -1.47 -1.55
C VAL A 60 -22.30 -0.79 -0.59
N SER A 61 -22.05 -0.97 0.70
CA SER A 61 -22.73 -0.20 1.76
C SER A 61 -22.24 1.25 1.74
N LEU A 62 -23.18 2.21 1.84
CA LEU A 62 -22.88 3.65 1.84
C LEU A 62 -21.89 4.06 2.93
N PRO A 63 -21.99 3.60 4.21
CA PRO A 63 -20.99 3.92 5.23
C PRO A 63 -19.59 3.46 4.85
N ILE A 64 -19.47 2.30 4.21
CA ILE A 64 -18.16 1.78 3.74
C ILE A 64 -17.64 2.61 2.58
N ALA A 65 -18.48 2.95 1.60
CA ALA A 65 -18.09 3.82 0.51
C ALA A 65 -17.54 5.17 1.02
N ILE A 66 -18.18 5.75 2.01
CA ILE A 66 -17.70 6.99 2.66
C ILE A 66 -16.36 6.74 3.36
N GLY A 67 -16.20 5.65 4.10
CA GLY A 67 -14.93 5.29 4.76
C GLY A 67 -13.78 5.13 3.76
N LEU A 68 -14.04 4.42 2.65
CA LEU A 68 -13.06 4.19 1.58
C LEU A 68 -12.66 5.49 0.88
N LEU A 69 -13.61 6.33 0.52
CA LEU A 69 -13.35 7.65 -0.09
C LEU A 69 -12.58 8.57 0.87
N TRP A 70 -12.97 8.57 2.14
CA TRP A 70 -12.30 9.34 3.17
C TRP A 70 -10.85 8.89 3.36
N MET A 71 -10.62 7.58 3.45
CA MET A 71 -9.29 7.01 3.58
C MET A 71 -8.35 7.42 2.44
N MET A 72 -8.84 7.38 1.19
CA MET A 72 -8.05 7.66 -0.01
C MET A 72 -7.74 9.15 -0.21
N TYR A 73 -8.65 10.06 0.14
CA TYR A 73 -8.50 11.47 -0.15
C TYR A 73 -7.26 12.12 0.52
N PRO A 74 -6.99 11.97 1.83
CA PRO A 74 -5.80 12.57 2.45
C PRO A 74 -4.49 12.03 1.89
N VAL A 75 -4.46 10.74 1.54
CA VAL A 75 -3.30 10.10 0.94
C VAL A 75 -2.98 10.74 -0.41
N LEU A 76 -3.98 10.89 -1.27
CA LEU A 76 -3.82 11.46 -2.60
C LEU A 76 -3.59 12.99 -2.57
N ALA A 77 -4.14 13.70 -1.60
CA ALA A 77 -3.82 15.11 -1.38
C ALA A 77 -2.35 15.33 -0.98
N LYS A 78 -1.70 14.36 -0.35
CA LYS A 78 -0.29 14.41 0.06
C LYS A 78 0.67 14.20 -1.12
N VAL A 79 0.22 13.60 -2.23
CA VAL A 79 1.06 13.28 -3.39
C VAL A 79 1.59 14.54 -4.07
N ARG A 80 2.86 14.55 -4.43
CA ARG A 80 3.56 15.69 -5.06
C ARG A 80 3.50 15.59 -6.60
N TYR A 81 2.35 15.90 -7.18
CA TYR A 81 2.13 15.79 -8.63
C TYR A 81 3.00 16.74 -9.45
N GLU A 82 3.43 17.87 -8.88
CA GLU A 82 4.35 18.82 -9.50
C GLU A 82 5.74 18.24 -9.78
N GLU A 83 6.12 17.18 -9.08
CA GLU A 83 7.42 16.52 -9.26
C GLU A 83 7.46 15.62 -10.51
N LEU A 84 6.31 15.32 -11.14
CA LEU A 84 6.24 14.52 -12.37
C LEU A 84 7.08 15.08 -13.52
N GLY A 85 7.33 16.39 -13.54
CA GLY A 85 8.20 17.01 -14.51
C GLY A 85 9.68 16.55 -14.48
N LYS A 86 10.12 15.98 -13.34
CA LYS A 86 11.52 15.54 -13.13
C LYS A 86 11.82 14.14 -13.74
N ILE A 87 10.85 13.47 -14.34
CA ILE A 87 11.04 12.14 -14.95
C ILE A 87 12.12 12.16 -16.02
N GLY A 88 12.26 13.29 -16.72
CA GLY A 88 13.25 13.48 -17.78
C GLY A 88 14.71 13.33 -17.33
N ASP A 89 15.00 13.58 -16.05
CA ASP A 89 16.35 13.63 -15.52
C ASP A 89 16.90 12.23 -15.16
N ALA A 90 16.03 11.23 -14.96
CA ALA A 90 16.40 9.89 -14.53
C ALA A 90 15.65 8.78 -15.30
N LYS A 91 15.56 8.88 -16.64
CA LYS A 91 14.76 8.00 -17.51
C LYS A 91 15.03 6.51 -17.28
N ARG A 92 16.30 6.11 -17.12
CA ARG A 92 16.68 4.71 -16.91
C ARG A 92 16.12 4.17 -15.61
N GLN A 93 16.22 4.93 -14.52
CA GLN A 93 15.73 4.55 -13.20
C GLN A 93 14.21 4.43 -13.22
N PHE A 94 13.52 5.39 -13.82
CA PHE A 94 12.06 5.35 -13.97
C PHE A 94 11.60 4.17 -14.83
N SER A 95 12.29 3.86 -15.95
CA SER A 95 11.96 2.72 -16.77
C SER A 95 12.08 1.38 -16.02
N VAL A 96 13.15 1.23 -15.22
CA VAL A 96 13.33 0.04 -14.38
C VAL A 96 12.26 -0.05 -13.30
N SER A 97 11.90 1.09 -12.67
CA SER A 97 10.81 1.13 -11.70
C SER A 97 9.46 0.75 -12.31
N LEU A 98 9.13 1.31 -13.46
CA LEU A 98 7.87 1.00 -14.15
C LEU A 98 7.81 -0.47 -14.53
N PHE A 99 8.89 -1.03 -15.06
CA PHE A 99 9.00 -2.45 -15.38
C PHE A 99 8.76 -3.33 -14.15
N LEU A 100 9.42 -3.02 -13.01
CA LEU A 100 9.25 -3.76 -11.77
C LEU A 100 7.82 -3.63 -11.21
N ASN A 101 7.28 -2.42 -11.20
CA ASN A 101 5.98 -2.15 -10.58
C ASN A 101 4.81 -2.67 -11.42
N TRP A 102 4.87 -2.53 -12.75
CA TRP A 102 3.71 -2.76 -13.62
C TRP A 102 3.78 -4.03 -14.45
N LEU A 103 4.93 -4.69 -14.49
CA LEU A 103 5.08 -5.99 -15.17
C LEU A 103 5.48 -7.09 -14.20
N ILE A 104 6.60 -6.93 -13.50
CA ILE A 104 7.16 -7.99 -12.65
C ILE A 104 6.31 -8.19 -11.38
N GLY A 105 5.95 -7.12 -10.68
CA GLY A 105 5.16 -7.20 -9.45
C GLY A 105 3.83 -7.94 -9.64
N PRO A 106 2.98 -7.54 -10.61
CA PRO A 106 1.77 -8.28 -10.95
C PRO A 106 2.00 -9.75 -11.30
N ALA A 107 3.02 -10.04 -12.12
CA ALA A 107 3.34 -11.41 -12.53
C ALA A 107 3.78 -12.29 -11.33
N VAL A 108 4.61 -11.74 -10.44
CA VAL A 108 5.05 -12.43 -9.22
C VAL A 108 3.87 -12.71 -8.30
N MET A 109 2.98 -11.71 -8.08
CA MET A 109 1.81 -11.92 -7.24
C MET A 109 0.86 -12.95 -7.85
N PHE A 110 0.64 -12.90 -9.16
CA PHE A 110 -0.16 -13.91 -9.87
C PHE A 110 0.43 -15.32 -9.67
N ALA A 111 1.73 -15.49 -9.88
CA ALA A 111 2.39 -16.79 -9.69
C ALA A 111 2.27 -17.29 -8.26
N LEU A 112 2.52 -16.45 -7.25
CA LEU A 112 2.40 -16.81 -5.84
C LEU A 112 0.95 -17.15 -5.47
N ALA A 113 -0.03 -16.37 -5.97
CA ALA A 113 -1.44 -16.65 -5.74
C ALA A 113 -1.85 -18.02 -6.28
N TRP A 114 -1.37 -18.41 -7.45
CA TRP A 114 -1.63 -19.73 -8.02
C TRP A 114 -0.87 -20.87 -7.31
N ILE A 115 0.36 -20.63 -6.86
CA ILE A 115 1.15 -21.64 -6.14
C ILE A 115 0.52 -21.94 -4.77
N PHE A 116 0.12 -20.93 -4.02
CA PHE A 116 -0.34 -21.09 -2.64
C PHE A 116 -1.85 -21.26 -2.50
N LEU A 117 -2.64 -20.70 -3.44
CA LEU A 117 -4.09 -20.60 -3.36
C LEU A 117 -4.80 -21.20 -4.58
N ALA A 118 -4.25 -22.27 -5.17
CA ALA A 118 -4.82 -22.93 -6.34
C ALA A 118 -6.29 -23.35 -6.12
N ASN A 119 -6.60 -23.87 -4.93
CA ASN A 119 -7.93 -24.38 -4.56
C ASN A 119 -8.80 -23.33 -3.84
N GLU A 120 -8.36 -22.07 -3.73
CA GLU A 120 -9.05 -20.99 -3.01
C GLU A 120 -9.29 -19.80 -3.95
N PRO A 121 -10.22 -19.90 -4.89
CA PRO A 121 -10.37 -18.92 -5.99
C PRO A 121 -10.64 -17.50 -5.51
N GLY A 122 -11.41 -17.31 -4.43
CA GLY A 122 -11.68 -15.98 -3.88
C GLY A 122 -10.43 -15.33 -3.27
N PHE A 123 -9.69 -16.04 -2.41
CA PHE A 123 -8.43 -15.54 -1.84
C PHE A 123 -7.39 -15.30 -2.93
N ARG A 124 -7.29 -16.20 -3.91
CA ARG A 124 -6.40 -16.05 -5.06
C ARG A 124 -6.70 -14.77 -5.84
N THR A 125 -7.97 -14.52 -6.14
CA THR A 125 -8.42 -13.29 -6.82
C THR A 125 -8.10 -12.06 -5.98
N GLY A 126 -8.40 -12.07 -4.68
CA GLY A 126 -8.06 -10.99 -3.76
C GLY A 126 -6.56 -10.66 -3.71
N LEU A 127 -5.70 -11.69 -3.71
CA LEU A 127 -4.26 -11.49 -3.79
C LEU A 127 -3.82 -10.90 -5.12
N ILE A 128 -4.34 -11.39 -6.23
CA ILE A 128 -4.00 -10.86 -7.57
C ILE A 128 -4.35 -9.38 -7.66
N ILE A 129 -5.55 -8.96 -7.29
CA ILE A 129 -5.94 -7.54 -7.31
C ILE A 129 -5.11 -6.69 -6.35
N THR A 130 -4.69 -7.23 -5.20
CA THR A 130 -3.74 -6.60 -4.29
C THR A 130 -2.39 -6.38 -4.97
N GLY A 131 -1.88 -7.39 -5.67
CA GLY A 131 -0.63 -7.30 -6.42
C GLY A 131 -0.60 -6.28 -7.54
N LEU A 132 -1.75 -5.87 -8.05
CA LEU A 132 -1.88 -4.82 -9.08
C LEU A 132 -1.86 -3.41 -8.50
N ALA A 133 -2.22 -3.24 -7.23
CA ALA A 133 -2.29 -1.95 -6.56
C ALA A 133 -0.91 -1.52 -6.08
N ARG A 134 -0.35 -0.46 -6.65
CA ARG A 134 0.98 0.06 -6.28
C ARG A 134 0.90 1.06 -5.15
N CYS A 135 1.81 0.94 -4.18
CA CYS A 135 1.83 1.80 -2.99
C CYS A 135 2.00 3.29 -3.35
N ILE A 136 1.25 4.14 -2.67
CA ILE A 136 1.26 5.61 -2.83
C ILE A 136 1.38 6.36 -1.51
N ALA A 137 1.34 5.67 -0.37
CA ALA A 137 1.37 6.27 0.97
C ALA A 137 2.52 5.74 1.81
N MET A 138 2.43 4.48 2.24
CA MET A 138 3.37 3.88 3.20
C MET A 138 4.79 3.77 2.63
N VAL A 139 4.94 3.68 1.32
CA VAL A 139 6.27 3.64 0.67
C VAL A 139 7.14 4.86 0.99
N LEU A 140 6.53 6.04 1.18
CA LEU A 140 7.28 7.24 1.58
C LEU A 140 7.92 7.07 2.97
N ILE A 141 7.22 6.39 3.88
CA ILE A 141 7.72 6.08 5.22
C ILE A 141 8.85 5.06 5.14
N TRP A 142 8.65 3.96 4.43
CA TRP A 142 9.68 2.93 4.25
C TRP A 142 10.94 3.49 3.59
N ASN A 143 10.77 4.33 2.58
CA ASN A 143 11.85 5.02 1.89
C ASN A 143 12.63 5.94 2.83
N MET A 144 11.94 6.76 3.63
CA MET A 144 12.56 7.64 4.62
C MET A 144 13.35 6.85 5.66
N LEU A 145 12.77 5.79 6.24
CA LEU A 145 13.42 4.95 7.26
C LEU A 145 14.65 4.22 6.72
N ALA A 146 14.63 3.82 5.46
CA ALA A 146 15.75 3.18 4.77
C ALA A 146 16.82 4.17 4.28
N GLY A 147 16.59 5.48 4.41
CA GLY A 147 17.50 6.50 3.86
C GLY A 147 17.54 6.52 2.33
N GLY A 148 16.42 6.20 1.68
CA GLY A 148 16.28 6.25 0.23
C GLY A 148 16.16 7.68 -0.31
N ASP A 149 16.04 7.81 -1.63
CA ASP A 149 15.87 9.08 -2.32
C ASP A 149 14.41 9.56 -2.22
N SER A 150 14.18 10.61 -1.44
CA SER A 150 12.82 11.11 -1.17
C SER A 150 12.20 11.84 -2.37
N GLU A 151 13.00 12.49 -3.22
CA GLU A 151 12.49 13.15 -4.43
C GLU A 151 12.07 12.11 -5.47
N TYR A 152 12.94 11.15 -5.72
CA TYR A 152 12.65 10.04 -6.63
C TYR A 152 11.44 9.23 -6.17
N CYS A 153 11.33 8.94 -4.87
CA CYS A 153 10.17 8.27 -4.29
C CYS A 153 8.88 9.06 -4.53
N ALA A 154 8.91 10.39 -4.33
CA ALA A 154 7.73 11.24 -4.53
C ALA A 154 7.26 11.23 -5.99
N VAL A 155 8.18 11.21 -6.97
CA VAL A 155 7.84 11.09 -8.38
C VAL A 155 7.23 9.73 -8.70
N LEU A 156 7.80 8.62 -8.16
CA LEU A 156 7.25 7.28 -8.35
C LEU A 156 5.84 7.14 -7.76
N VAL A 157 5.59 7.71 -6.59
CA VAL A 157 4.27 7.75 -5.96
C VAL A 157 3.27 8.50 -6.85
N ALA A 158 3.66 9.65 -7.39
CA ALA A 158 2.80 10.41 -8.30
C ALA A 158 2.50 9.63 -9.60
N LEU A 159 3.51 8.98 -10.18
CA LEU A 159 3.34 8.10 -11.34
C LEU A 159 2.39 6.93 -11.04
N ASN A 160 2.62 6.24 -9.93
CA ASN A 160 1.78 5.11 -9.52
C ASN A 160 0.33 5.55 -9.31
N SER A 161 0.09 6.74 -8.73
CA SER A 161 -1.26 7.27 -8.53
C SER A 161 -2.01 7.46 -9.85
N VAL A 162 -1.33 7.97 -10.88
CA VAL A 162 -1.94 8.18 -12.21
C VAL A 162 -2.07 6.86 -12.97
N PHE A 163 -1.03 6.04 -12.95
CA PHE A 163 -0.99 4.77 -13.70
C PHE A 163 -2.01 3.76 -13.18
N GLN A 164 -2.32 3.75 -11.88
CA GLN A 164 -3.35 2.89 -11.32
C GLN A 164 -4.72 3.14 -11.97
N ILE A 165 -5.08 4.39 -12.25
CA ILE A 165 -6.35 4.68 -12.92
C ILE A 165 -6.40 4.07 -14.32
N ILE A 166 -5.29 4.10 -15.04
CA ILE A 166 -5.23 3.67 -16.44
C ILE A 166 -5.02 2.15 -16.54
N LEU A 167 -4.09 1.62 -15.75
CA LEU A 167 -3.59 0.26 -15.94
C LEU A 167 -4.24 -0.78 -15.03
N TYR A 168 -4.80 -0.38 -13.88
CA TYR A 168 -5.32 -1.33 -12.90
C TYR A 168 -6.39 -2.25 -13.49
N SER A 169 -7.42 -1.68 -14.12
CA SER A 169 -8.53 -2.46 -14.65
C SER A 169 -8.13 -3.34 -15.85
N PRO A 170 -7.36 -2.86 -16.84
CA PRO A 170 -6.84 -3.72 -17.90
C PRO A 170 -5.97 -4.86 -17.39
N LEU A 171 -5.09 -4.59 -16.41
CA LEU A 171 -4.23 -5.62 -15.83
C LEU A 171 -5.05 -6.60 -14.98
N ALA A 172 -6.03 -6.13 -14.21
CA ALA A 172 -6.91 -7.02 -13.47
C ALA A 172 -7.66 -7.97 -14.40
N TYR A 173 -8.26 -7.46 -15.46
CA TYR A 173 -8.90 -8.30 -16.47
C TYR A 173 -7.91 -9.28 -17.10
N PHE A 174 -6.70 -8.82 -17.44
CA PHE A 174 -5.65 -9.65 -18.02
C PHE A 174 -5.25 -10.81 -17.10
N TYR A 175 -4.94 -10.54 -15.83
CA TYR A 175 -4.48 -11.56 -14.90
C TYR A 175 -5.60 -12.45 -14.32
N LEU A 176 -6.84 -11.96 -14.29
CA LEU A 176 -7.97 -12.74 -13.77
C LEU A 176 -8.66 -13.58 -14.84
N MET A 177 -8.68 -13.11 -16.08
CA MET A 177 -9.45 -13.74 -17.16
C MET A 177 -8.57 -14.30 -18.28
N VAL A 178 -7.63 -13.48 -18.80
CA VAL A 178 -6.87 -13.82 -20.01
C VAL A 178 -5.77 -14.84 -19.70
N VAL A 179 -4.90 -14.56 -18.73
CA VAL A 179 -3.76 -15.44 -18.39
C VAL A 179 -4.19 -16.82 -17.94
N PRO A 180 -5.17 -16.99 -17.03
CA PRO A 180 -5.68 -18.30 -16.67
C PRO A 180 -6.17 -19.09 -17.89
N SER A 181 -6.94 -18.45 -18.78
CA SER A 181 -7.43 -19.09 -20.02
C SER A 181 -6.27 -19.58 -20.92
N TRP A 182 -5.20 -18.81 -21.07
CA TRP A 182 -4.02 -19.23 -21.85
C TRP A 182 -3.26 -20.41 -21.24
N LEU A 183 -3.27 -20.50 -19.92
CA LEU A 183 -2.59 -21.56 -19.18
C LEU A 183 -3.47 -22.81 -18.96
N GLY A 184 -4.72 -22.80 -19.44
CA GLY A 184 -5.68 -23.88 -19.22
C GLY A 184 -6.10 -24.01 -17.74
N LEU A 185 -6.01 -22.91 -16.98
CA LEU A 185 -6.39 -22.85 -15.57
C LEU A 185 -7.84 -22.36 -15.46
N GLU A 186 -8.54 -22.81 -14.42
CA GLU A 186 -9.87 -22.28 -14.11
C GLU A 186 -9.73 -20.82 -13.65
N GLY A 187 -10.37 -19.91 -14.40
CA GLY A 187 -10.42 -18.47 -14.08
C GLY A 187 -11.20 -18.20 -12.79
N THR A 188 -11.56 -16.96 -12.56
CA THR A 188 -12.45 -16.59 -11.45
C THR A 188 -13.84 -17.18 -11.66
N THR A 189 -14.50 -17.60 -10.58
CA THR A 189 -15.87 -18.12 -10.62
C THR A 189 -16.93 -17.03 -10.84
N VAL A 190 -16.53 -15.76 -10.84
CA VAL A 190 -17.41 -14.59 -10.98
C VAL A 190 -17.18 -13.95 -12.35
N ASP A 191 -18.27 -13.74 -13.09
CA ASP A 191 -18.24 -12.97 -14.33
C ASP A 191 -17.98 -11.48 -14.03
N ILE A 192 -16.72 -11.09 -14.14
CA ILE A 192 -16.27 -9.72 -13.90
C ILE A 192 -15.90 -9.09 -15.23
N THR A 193 -16.54 -8.00 -15.55
CA THR A 193 -16.16 -7.20 -16.71
C THR A 193 -15.03 -6.22 -16.35
N MET A 194 -14.19 -5.90 -17.33
CA MET A 194 -13.19 -4.85 -17.17
C MET A 194 -13.83 -3.53 -16.72
N TRP A 195 -15.09 -3.28 -17.15
CA TRP A 195 -15.83 -2.07 -16.79
C TRP A 195 -16.23 -2.03 -15.31
N ASP A 196 -16.58 -3.16 -14.69
CA ASP A 196 -16.94 -3.21 -13.27
C ASP A 196 -15.75 -2.84 -12.40
N ILE A 197 -14.55 -3.36 -12.73
CA ILE A 197 -13.31 -2.96 -12.06
C ILE A 197 -12.99 -1.49 -12.34
N ALA A 198 -13.12 -1.04 -13.59
CA ALA A 198 -12.84 0.34 -13.96
C ALA A 198 -13.76 1.33 -13.24
N LYS A 199 -15.04 1.02 -13.10
CA LYS A 199 -16.01 1.83 -12.34
C LYS A 199 -15.57 1.94 -10.88
N SER A 200 -15.17 0.84 -10.24
CA SER A 200 -14.68 0.82 -8.85
C SER A 200 -13.42 1.68 -8.70
N VAL A 201 -12.45 1.54 -9.61
CA VAL A 201 -11.22 2.36 -9.62
C VAL A 201 -11.54 3.84 -9.82
N LEU A 202 -12.42 4.17 -10.75
CA LEU A 202 -12.80 5.58 -11.00
C LEU A 202 -13.52 6.21 -9.81
N ILE A 203 -14.36 5.47 -9.11
CA ILE A 203 -15.05 5.97 -7.90
C ILE A 203 -14.07 6.11 -6.75
N PHE A 204 -13.37 5.02 -6.36
CA PHE A 204 -12.61 4.97 -5.11
C PHE A 204 -11.18 5.49 -5.22
N LEU A 205 -10.63 5.61 -6.43
CA LEU A 205 -9.35 6.25 -6.68
C LEU A 205 -9.50 7.54 -7.49
N GLY A 206 -10.27 7.53 -8.57
CA GLY A 206 -10.41 8.68 -9.48
C GLY A 206 -10.98 9.92 -8.80
N ILE A 207 -12.08 9.79 -8.06
CA ILE A 207 -12.70 10.91 -7.33
C ILE A 207 -11.75 11.47 -6.26
N PRO A 208 -11.17 10.67 -5.34
CA PRO A 208 -10.19 11.15 -4.37
C PRO A 208 -8.93 11.74 -5.02
N LEU A 209 -8.47 11.17 -6.14
CA LEU A 209 -7.34 11.71 -6.88
C LEU A 209 -7.62 13.11 -7.42
N ALA A 210 -8.74 13.29 -8.10
CA ALA A 210 -9.16 14.60 -8.59
C ALA A 210 -9.31 15.61 -7.45
N ALA A 211 -9.95 15.22 -6.37
CA ALA A 211 -10.08 16.05 -5.17
C ALA A 211 -8.71 16.39 -4.56
N GLY A 212 -7.81 15.41 -4.44
CA GLY A 212 -6.45 15.60 -3.93
C GLY A 212 -5.62 16.55 -4.78
N ILE A 213 -5.64 16.38 -6.11
CA ILE A 213 -4.97 17.27 -7.07
C ILE A 213 -5.50 18.70 -6.95
N ILE A 214 -6.84 18.87 -6.97
CA ILE A 214 -7.47 20.19 -6.85
C ILE A 214 -7.08 20.84 -5.53
N THR A 215 -7.20 20.12 -4.41
CA THR A 215 -6.82 20.61 -3.07
C THR A 215 -5.36 21.05 -3.05
N ARG A 216 -4.45 20.21 -3.54
CA ARG A 216 -3.02 20.50 -3.55
C ARG A 216 -2.72 21.76 -4.36
N PHE A 217 -3.09 21.81 -5.64
CA PHE A 217 -2.78 22.95 -6.49
C PHE A 217 -3.49 24.25 -6.05
N TYR A 218 -4.72 24.16 -5.53
CA TYR A 218 -5.43 25.31 -4.97
C TYR A 218 -4.70 25.91 -3.78
N PHE A 219 -4.35 25.10 -2.77
CA PHE A 219 -3.71 25.60 -1.57
C PHE A 219 -2.23 25.96 -1.78
N LEU A 220 -1.50 25.25 -2.65
CA LEU A 220 -0.14 25.66 -3.02
C LEU A 220 -0.11 27.07 -3.63
N ARG A 221 -1.11 27.40 -4.47
CA ARG A 221 -1.22 28.75 -5.06
C ARG A 221 -1.67 29.81 -4.06
N ARG A 222 -2.55 29.46 -3.11
CA ARG A 222 -3.17 30.43 -2.18
C ARG A 222 -2.38 30.65 -0.90
N LYS A 223 -1.78 29.60 -0.35
CA LYS A 223 -1.13 29.59 0.96
C LYS A 223 0.36 29.26 0.91
N GLY A 224 0.84 28.74 -0.21
CA GLY A 224 2.22 28.29 -0.39
C GLY A 224 2.46 26.85 0.12
N ARG A 225 3.67 26.34 -0.26
CA ARG A 225 4.07 24.96 0.03
C ARG A 225 4.28 24.72 1.52
N GLU A 226 4.94 25.65 2.20
CA GLU A 226 5.23 25.53 3.63
C GLU A 226 3.96 25.35 4.44
N TRP A 227 2.97 26.24 4.30
CA TRP A 227 1.70 26.12 4.98
C TRP A 227 0.98 24.80 4.66
N TYR A 228 1.04 24.36 3.39
CA TYR A 228 0.40 23.11 2.98
C TYR A 228 1.00 21.89 3.68
N GLU A 229 2.34 21.81 3.74
CA GLU A 229 3.06 20.67 4.28
C GLU A 229 3.14 20.71 5.82
N THR A 230 3.15 21.91 6.46
CA THR A 230 3.31 22.05 7.91
C THR A 230 1.98 22.20 8.67
N GLU A 231 0.93 22.73 8.05
CA GLU A 231 -0.35 22.97 8.71
C GLU A 231 -1.47 22.05 8.24
N LEU A 232 -1.67 21.94 6.92
CA LEU A 232 -2.79 21.19 6.38
C LEU A 232 -2.52 19.68 6.42
N MET A 233 -1.37 19.22 5.93
CA MET A 233 -1.07 17.78 5.83
C MET A 233 -0.94 17.07 7.19
N PRO A 234 -0.35 17.66 8.25
CA PRO A 234 -0.33 17.05 9.57
C PRO A 234 -1.72 16.88 10.20
N ARG A 235 -2.69 17.71 9.83
CA ARG A 235 -4.08 17.60 10.31
C ARG A 235 -4.90 16.62 9.46
N LEU A 236 -4.69 16.63 8.15
CA LEU A 236 -5.44 15.80 7.22
C LEU A 236 -4.91 14.35 7.17
N GLY A 237 -3.59 14.17 7.19
CA GLY A 237 -2.96 12.85 7.07
C GLY A 237 -3.47 11.80 8.05
N PRO A 238 -3.55 12.06 9.38
CA PRO A 238 -4.06 11.11 10.36
C PRO A 238 -5.50 10.66 10.11
N THR A 239 -6.31 11.46 9.41
CA THR A 239 -7.70 11.10 9.12
C THR A 239 -7.81 9.92 8.15
N ALA A 240 -6.82 9.69 7.30
CA ALA A 240 -6.76 8.50 6.44
C ALA A 240 -6.77 7.22 7.26
N MET A 241 -6.00 7.19 8.35
CA MET A 241 -5.95 6.04 9.25
C MET A 241 -7.27 5.83 9.99
N ILE A 242 -7.95 6.90 10.38
CA ILE A 242 -9.30 6.80 10.97
C ILE A 242 -10.26 6.14 9.97
N GLY A 243 -10.23 6.56 8.70
CA GLY A 243 -11.01 5.95 7.62
C GLY A 243 -10.68 4.46 7.41
N LEU A 244 -9.40 4.10 7.44
CA LEU A 244 -8.94 2.71 7.33
C LEU A 244 -9.47 1.86 8.50
N LEU A 245 -9.25 2.30 9.74
CA LEU A 245 -9.68 1.55 10.94
C LEU A 245 -11.21 1.43 11.00
N PHE A 246 -11.95 2.49 10.65
CA PHE A 246 -13.39 2.44 10.52
C PHE A 246 -13.84 1.38 9.51
N THR A 247 -13.23 1.37 8.32
CA THR A 247 -13.54 0.37 7.28
C THR A 247 -13.27 -1.05 7.77
N ILE A 248 -12.14 -1.27 8.47
CA ILE A 248 -11.80 -2.57 9.06
C ILE A 248 -12.83 -2.98 10.11
N VAL A 249 -13.22 -2.10 11.04
CA VAL A 249 -14.24 -2.40 12.06
C VAL A 249 -15.55 -2.83 11.40
N VAL A 250 -16.00 -2.10 10.38
CA VAL A 250 -17.26 -2.45 9.68
C VAL A 250 -17.14 -3.78 8.96
N MET A 251 -16.06 -4.01 8.21
CA MET A 251 -15.85 -5.28 7.49
C MET A 251 -15.83 -6.47 8.45
N PHE A 252 -15.09 -6.38 9.53
CA PHE A 252 -14.97 -7.45 10.50
C PHE A 252 -16.25 -7.64 11.34
N SER A 253 -17.07 -6.60 11.53
CA SER A 253 -18.37 -6.78 12.14
C SER A 253 -19.35 -7.58 11.26
N MET A 254 -19.17 -7.52 9.94
CA MET A 254 -19.97 -8.30 9.00
C MET A 254 -19.45 -9.74 8.79
N GLN A 255 -18.15 -9.97 9.00
CA GLN A 255 -17.47 -11.25 8.75
C GLN A 255 -17.04 -11.98 10.02
N GLY A 256 -17.34 -11.46 11.22
CA GLY A 256 -16.82 -11.94 12.49
C GLY A 256 -17.06 -13.42 12.75
N ASP A 257 -18.24 -13.93 12.42
CA ASP A 257 -18.60 -15.35 12.59
C ASP A 257 -17.68 -16.27 11.79
N ARG A 258 -17.34 -15.85 10.56
CA ARG A 258 -16.45 -16.61 9.67
C ARG A 258 -15.01 -16.62 10.18
N ILE A 259 -14.51 -15.48 10.64
CA ILE A 259 -13.13 -15.34 11.11
C ILE A 259 -12.89 -16.21 12.34
N LEU A 260 -13.86 -16.25 13.25
CA LEU A 260 -13.80 -17.10 14.43
C LEU A 260 -13.88 -18.58 14.07
N ALA A 261 -14.64 -18.94 13.02
CA ALA A 261 -14.78 -20.32 12.56
C ALA A 261 -13.54 -20.82 11.76
N GLN A 262 -12.83 -19.93 11.06
CA GLN A 262 -11.74 -20.27 10.13
C GLN A 262 -10.49 -19.40 10.31
N PRO A 263 -9.80 -19.42 11.48
CA PRO A 263 -8.64 -18.59 11.74
C PRO A 263 -7.43 -18.91 10.83
N LEU A 264 -7.38 -20.10 10.25
CA LEU A 264 -6.33 -20.51 9.32
C LEU A 264 -6.39 -19.78 7.98
N ASP A 265 -7.54 -19.20 7.60
CA ASP A 265 -7.67 -18.43 6.36
C ASP A 265 -6.77 -17.17 6.35
N VAL A 266 -6.54 -16.58 7.53
CA VAL A 266 -5.58 -15.49 7.69
C VAL A 266 -4.17 -15.94 7.27
N LEU A 267 -3.75 -17.14 7.71
CA LEU A 267 -2.43 -17.68 7.38
C LEU A 267 -2.31 -18.04 5.90
N LYS A 268 -3.38 -18.57 5.29
CA LYS A 268 -3.39 -18.87 3.85
C LYS A 268 -3.05 -17.66 3.01
N VAL A 269 -3.58 -16.49 3.37
CA VAL A 269 -3.34 -15.21 2.68
C VAL A 269 -2.00 -14.59 3.10
N ALA A 270 -1.65 -14.68 4.38
CA ALA A 270 -0.44 -14.06 4.94
C ALA A 270 0.85 -14.63 4.35
N VAL A 271 0.90 -15.96 4.15
CA VAL A 271 2.11 -16.64 3.65
C VAL A 271 2.52 -16.16 2.25
N PRO A 272 1.68 -16.21 1.22
CA PRO A 272 2.05 -15.71 -0.10
C PRO A 272 2.38 -14.21 -0.11
N LEU A 273 1.72 -13.39 0.71
CA LEU A 273 2.07 -11.99 0.86
C LEU A 273 3.48 -11.78 1.44
N LEU A 274 3.84 -12.54 2.47
CA LEU A 274 5.19 -12.52 3.03
C LEU A 274 6.24 -12.85 1.96
N PHE A 275 6.02 -13.92 1.18
CA PHE A 275 6.90 -14.28 0.07
C PHE A 275 6.97 -13.17 -0.98
N TYR A 276 5.85 -12.54 -1.30
CA TYR A 276 5.79 -11.45 -2.26
C TYR A 276 6.66 -10.27 -1.83
N PHE A 277 6.50 -9.77 -0.60
CA PHE A 277 7.25 -8.61 -0.10
C PHE A 277 8.76 -8.88 -0.12
N VAL A 278 9.17 -10.04 0.42
CA VAL A 278 10.58 -10.43 0.47
C VAL A 278 11.15 -10.60 -0.94
N LEU A 279 10.47 -11.35 -1.79
CA LEU A 279 10.92 -11.63 -3.15
C LEU A 279 11.03 -10.35 -3.98
N MET A 280 9.99 -9.51 -3.97
CA MET A 280 9.98 -8.26 -4.73
C MET A 280 11.03 -7.27 -4.24
N PHE A 281 11.27 -7.21 -2.92
CA PHE A 281 12.33 -6.38 -2.36
C PHE A 281 13.71 -6.81 -2.89
N PHE A 282 14.07 -8.08 -2.74
CA PHE A 282 15.39 -8.56 -3.14
C PHE A 282 15.57 -8.56 -4.66
N LEU A 283 14.55 -8.90 -5.42
CA LEU A 283 14.60 -8.86 -6.89
C LEU A 283 14.82 -7.42 -7.39
N SER A 284 14.11 -6.47 -6.82
CA SER A 284 14.24 -5.06 -7.16
C SER A 284 15.61 -4.50 -6.73
N PHE A 285 16.04 -4.82 -5.49
CA PHE A 285 17.34 -4.39 -4.97
C PHE A 285 18.49 -4.97 -5.80
N GLY A 286 18.42 -6.25 -6.14
CA GLY A 286 19.42 -6.93 -6.99
C GLY A 286 19.48 -6.31 -8.39
N LEU A 287 18.33 -6.05 -9.02
CA LEU A 287 18.28 -5.41 -10.33
C LEU A 287 18.85 -3.98 -10.30
N ALA A 288 18.52 -3.20 -9.29
CA ALA A 288 19.05 -1.85 -9.10
C ALA A 288 20.57 -1.87 -8.87
N PHE A 289 21.06 -2.81 -8.05
CA PHE A 289 22.49 -3.00 -7.79
C PHE A 289 23.27 -3.39 -9.07
N VAL A 290 22.79 -4.37 -9.83
CA VAL A 290 23.39 -4.78 -11.11
C VAL A 290 23.33 -3.64 -12.13
N SER A 291 22.28 -2.82 -12.07
CA SER A 291 22.15 -1.61 -12.87
C SER A 291 23.05 -0.46 -12.42
N LYS A 292 23.88 -0.66 -11.39
CA LYS A 292 24.82 0.32 -10.84
C LYS A 292 24.11 1.58 -10.31
N PHE A 293 22.93 1.42 -9.72
CA PHE A 293 22.28 2.50 -9.00
C PHE A 293 22.91 2.62 -7.61
N GLY A 294 23.07 3.85 -7.11
CA GLY A 294 23.53 4.09 -5.75
C GLY A 294 22.54 3.56 -4.71
N TYR A 295 22.96 3.46 -3.46
CA TYR A 295 22.15 2.89 -2.39
C TYR A 295 20.78 3.55 -2.26
N LYS A 296 20.72 4.89 -2.17
CA LYS A 296 19.47 5.66 -2.01
C LYS A 296 18.44 5.26 -3.06
N MET A 297 18.87 5.21 -4.31
CA MET A 297 18.03 4.83 -5.45
C MET A 297 17.60 3.35 -5.39
N SER A 298 18.52 2.45 -5.01
CA SER A 298 18.24 1.02 -4.90
C SER A 298 17.23 0.73 -3.79
N ALA A 299 17.34 1.40 -2.64
CA ALA A 299 16.37 1.31 -1.55
C ALA A 299 14.99 1.80 -2.00
N THR A 300 14.92 2.98 -2.63
CA THR A 300 13.66 3.54 -3.14
C THR A 300 12.96 2.60 -4.12
N GLN A 301 13.70 2.06 -5.08
CA GLN A 301 13.21 1.08 -6.05
C GLN A 301 12.60 -0.14 -5.35
N SER A 302 13.33 -0.67 -4.35
CA SER A 302 12.94 -1.91 -3.68
C SER A 302 11.68 -1.75 -2.85
N PHE A 303 11.56 -0.67 -2.08
CA PHE A 303 10.35 -0.41 -1.31
C PHE A 303 9.16 -0.06 -2.19
N THR A 304 9.37 0.65 -3.30
CA THR A 304 8.30 0.97 -4.24
C THR A 304 7.77 -0.29 -4.95
N ALA A 305 8.65 -1.23 -5.29
CA ALA A 305 8.27 -2.48 -5.94
C ALA A 305 7.65 -3.50 -4.96
N ALA A 306 8.10 -3.51 -3.71
CA ALA A 306 7.63 -4.48 -2.71
C ALA A 306 6.29 -4.08 -2.08
N SER A 307 6.00 -2.79 -1.88
CA SER A 307 4.79 -2.37 -1.19
C SER A 307 3.58 -2.18 -2.11
N ASN A 308 2.37 -2.37 -1.55
CA ASN A 308 1.11 -2.32 -2.27
C ASN A 308 0.17 -1.23 -1.72
N ASN A 309 -0.83 -0.86 -2.50
CA ASN A 309 -1.92 0.04 -2.11
C ASN A 309 -3.12 -0.81 -1.67
N PHE A 310 -3.12 -1.22 -0.41
CA PHE A 310 -4.20 -2.04 0.12
C PHE A 310 -5.52 -1.29 0.19
N GLU A 311 -5.48 0.01 0.39
CA GLU A 311 -6.68 0.85 0.42
C GLU A 311 -7.45 0.76 -0.91
N LEU A 312 -6.74 0.84 -2.03
CA LEU A 312 -7.36 0.65 -3.35
C LEU A 312 -7.82 -0.80 -3.54
N ALA A 313 -7.00 -1.78 -3.15
CA ALA A 313 -7.34 -3.18 -3.30
C ALA A 313 -8.61 -3.53 -2.51
N ILE A 314 -8.73 -3.06 -1.25
CA ILE A 314 -9.93 -3.20 -0.42
C ILE A 314 -11.12 -2.55 -1.11
N ALA A 315 -10.97 -1.31 -1.59
CA ALA A 315 -12.05 -0.58 -2.24
C ALA A 315 -12.57 -1.29 -3.48
N VAL A 316 -11.67 -1.78 -4.35
CA VAL A 316 -12.03 -2.53 -5.55
C VAL A 316 -12.66 -3.88 -5.19
N ALA A 317 -12.07 -4.63 -4.24
CA ALA A 317 -12.60 -5.91 -3.80
C ALA A 317 -14.04 -5.78 -3.25
N VAL A 318 -14.26 -4.84 -2.33
CA VAL A 318 -15.57 -4.59 -1.74
C VAL A 318 -16.58 -4.14 -2.79
N ALA A 319 -16.18 -3.25 -3.69
CA ALA A 319 -17.08 -2.70 -4.71
C ALA A 319 -17.44 -3.73 -5.80
N THR A 320 -16.53 -4.62 -6.13
CA THR A 320 -16.72 -5.60 -7.22
C THR A 320 -17.34 -6.89 -6.73
N PHE A 321 -16.88 -7.42 -5.59
CA PHE A 321 -17.26 -8.74 -5.09
C PHE A 321 -18.17 -8.69 -3.85
N GLY A 322 -18.29 -7.52 -3.24
CA GLY A 322 -19.03 -7.35 -2.00
C GLY A 322 -18.17 -7.50 -0.76
N ILE A 323 -18.68 -6.94 0.35
CA ILE A 323 -17.93 -6.81 1.61
C ILE A 323 -17.67 -8.14 2.32
N VAL A 324 -18.52 -9.14 2.13
CA VAL A 324 -18.42 -10.46 2.77
C VAL A 324 -17.67 -11.49 1.91
N SER A 325 -17.11 -11.05 0.79
CA SER A 325 -16.39 -11.92 -0.14
C SER A 325 -15.01 -12.33 0.37
N ASP A 326 -14.50 -13.43 -0.15
CA ASP A 326 -13.14 -13.92 0.11
C ASP A 326 -12.09 -12.95 -0.43
N GLU A 327 -12.40 -12.33 -1.56
CA GLU A 327 -11.58 -11.32 -2.21
C GLU A 327 -11.38 -10.10 -1.28
N ALA A 328 -12.47 -9.59 -0.71
CA ALA A 328 -12.40 -8.46 0.22
C ALA A 328 -11.63 -8.85 1.50
N PHE A 329 -11.87 -10.04 2.04
CA PHE A 329 -11.14 -10.55 3.20
C PHE A 329 -9.64 -10.63 2.95
N ALA A 330 -9.21 -11.19 1.81
CA ALA A 330 -7.80 -11.32 1.47
C ALA A 330 -7.09 -9.96 1.41
N THR A 331 -7.76 -8.92 0.87
CA THR A 331 -7.17 -7.58 0.78
C THR A 331 -6.95 -6.92 2.14
N VAL A 332 -7.82 -7.19 3.13
CA VAL A 332 -7.70 -6.60 4.49
C VAL A 332 -6.55 -7.19 5.30
N ILE A 333 -6.15 -8.43 5.02
CA ILE A 333 -5.00 -9.06 5.68
C ILE A 333 -3.68 -8.39 5.26
N GLY A 334 -3.64 -7.76 4.09
CA GLY A 334 -2.43 -7.15 3.54
C GLY A 334 -1.69 -6.20 4.45
N PRO A 335 -2.30 -5.12 4.94
CA PRO A 335 -1.64 -4.14 5.82
C PRO A 335 -1.07 -4.76 7.10
N LEU A 336 -1.72 -5.81 7.60
CA LEU A 336 -1.31 -6.53 8.80
C LEU A 336 0.06 -7.20 8.63
N ILE A 337 0.32 -7.74 7.44
CA ILE A 337 1.56 -8.43 7.09
C ILE A 337 2.60 -7.44 6.55
N GLU A 338 2.18 -6.46 5.76
CA GLU A 338 3.08 -5.49 5.15
C GLU A 338 3.93 -4.76 6.19
N VAL A 339 3.30 -4.19 7.22
CA VAL A 339 4.01 -3.30 8.15
C VAL A 339 5.15 -4.00 8.89
N PRO A 340 4.97 -5.17 9.56
CA PRO A 340 6.08 -5.84 10.24
C PRO A 340 7.15 -6.34 9.26
N VAL A 341 6.76 -6.80 8.06
CA VAL A 341 7.71 -7.32 7.08
C VAL A 341 8.55 -6.19 6.50
N LEU A 342 7.94 -5.07 6.08
CA LEU A 342 8.69 -3.96 5.50
C LEU A 342 9.55 -3.23 6.55
N ILE A 343 9.16 -3.17 7.83
CA ILE A 343 10.06 -2.74 8.90
C ILE A 343 11.29 -3.66 8.97
N GLY A 344 11.11 -4.97 8.92
CA GLY A 344 12.22 -5.92 8.87
C GLY A 344 13.12 -5.67 7.65
N LEU A 345 12.53 -5.44 6.48
CA LEU A 345 13.27 -5.13 5.26
C LEU A 345 13.98 -3.76 5.30
N VAL A 346 13.51 -2.79 6.08
CA VAL A 346 14.27 -1.55 6.36
C VAL A 346 15.58 -1.87 7.05
N TYR A 347 15.58 -2.73 8.09
CA TYR A 347 16.84 -3.15 8.73
C TYR A 347 17.76 -3.90 7.76
N VAL A 348 17.19 -4.79 6.93
CA VAL A 348 17.94 -5.50 5.88
C VAL A 348 18.53 -4.52 4.88
N SER A 349 17.78 -3.52 4.42
CA SER A 349 18.26 -2.48 3.50
C SER A 349 19.45 -1.72 4.07
N LEU A 350 19.35 -1.27 5.33
CA LEU A 350 20.44 -0.57 6.02
C LEU A 350 21.67 -1.46 6.26
N TRP A 351 21.48 -2.76 6.45
CA TRP A 351 22.59 -3.72 6.50
C TRP A 351 23.24 -3.87 5.13
N LEU A 352 22.47 -4.04 4.06
CA LEU A 352 22.96 -4.10 2.68
C LEU A 352 23.74 -2.84 2.28
N SER A 353 23.30 -1.66 2.73
CA SER A 353 24.02 -0.41 2.46
C SER A 353 25.45 -0.43 2.97
N ARG A 354 25.66 -1.00 4.16
CA ARG A 354 26.99 -1.12 4.79
C ARG A 354 27.88 -2.15 4.10
N VAL A 355 27.29 -3.27 3.69
CA VAL A 355 28.01 -4.40 3.09
C VAL A 355 28.31 -4.18 1.61
N ALA A 356 27.31 -3.70 0.84
CA ALA A 356 27.41 -3.63 -0.62
C ALA A 356 27.87 -2.25 -1.16
N PHE A 357 27.58 -1.15 -0.44
CA PHE A 357 27.87 0.22 -0.91
C PHE A 357 28.95 0.95 -0.10
N GLY A 358 29.41 0.36 1.03
CA GLY A 358 30.42 0.97 1.90
C GLY A 358 29.86 2.07 2.81
N ARG A 359 30.65 2.42 3.84
CA ARG A 359 30.18 3.34 4.93
C ARG A 359 29.83 4.77 4.50
N ARG A 360 30.29 5.25 3.33
CA ARG A 360 30.11 6.65 2.92
C ARG A 360 28.73 6.97 2.34
N GLU A 361 28.02 5.99 1.79
CA GLU A 361 26.66 6.18 1.23
C GLU A 361 25.54 5.80 2.22
N ALA A 362 25.90 5.22 3.35
CA ALA A 362 24.99 4.54 4.28
C ALA A 362 24.39 5.44 5.38
N MET A 363 24.83 6.67 5.53
CA MET A 363 24.25 7.55 6.56
C MET A 363 23.20 8.46 5.95
N PRO A 364 21.93 8.45 6.45
CA PRO A 364 21.03 9.54 6.16
C PRO A 364 21.65 10.82 6.67
N GLU A 365 21.75 11.86 5.85
CA GLU A 365 21.98 13.21 6.32
C GLU A 365 20.83 13.56 7.27
N VAL A 366 21.15 13.54 8.57
CA VAL A 366 20.24 14.03 9.60
C VAL A 366 20.27 15.54 9.49
N ALA A 367 19.26 16.11 8.81
CA ALA A 367 18.93 17.52 8.93
C ALA A 367 18.06 17.74 10.16
#